data_3f5868cb49967b79d3d56da6edaad3b9
#
_entry.id   3f5868cb49967b79d3d56da6edaad3b9
#
_cell.length_a   1.000
_cell.length_b   1.000
_cell.length_c   1.000
_cell.angle_alpha   90.00
_cell.angle_beta   90.00
_cell.angle_gamma   90.00
#
_symmetry.space_group_name_H-M   'P 1'
#
loop_
_entity.id
_entity.type
_entity.pdbx_description
1 polymer ?
#
loop_
_entity_poly.entity_id
_entity_poly.type
_entity_poly.pdbx_seq_one_letter_code
_entity_poly.pdbx_strand_id
1 'polypeptide(L)'
;MSSVLDYYGLQYQPFPLRLNDSGRQFLTKDLANTKAVLQYTMNEMGISMICGDTGRGISYAVYCFTQSLDQTQVTVKCVPLCHICPRDFYRETCRVIGAAPPGRSRQAMITAMRQGAMDLKSHGRPLFLVLDNAQNLPDLVLWDLVALTSSDFGLENLMTLVLCGTKDLKYRIQLPENQNLEENLATHYVFKGLSEKETKDYVKNRITSAGGREDLVSEESLDTLYELSCRGSIRELNNVMRTALMIGSQAGRKEIDLEVLRAAVEHRKL
;
A
#
# COMPACT_ATOMS: atom_id res chain seq x y z
N MET A 1 -28.53 -23.61 -5.52
CA MET A 1 -27.26 -23.41 -6.23
C MET A 1 -26.17 -23.47 -5.18
N SER A 2 -25.24 -24.44 -5.28
CA SER A 2 -24.05 -24.46 -4.43
C SER A 2 -23.25 -23.18 -4.62
N SER A 3 -22.69 -22.64 -3.56
CA SER A 3 -21.83 -21.46 -3.69
C SER A 3 -20.59 -21.83 -4.52
N VAL A 4 -19.95 -20.87 -5.17
CA VAL A 4 -18.66 -21.08 -5.88
C VAL A 4 -17.63 -21.74 -4.95
N LEU A 5 -17.69 -21.41 -3.68
CA LEU A 5 -16.80 -21.98 -2.67
C LEU A 5 -17.08 -23.47 -2.44
N ASP A 6 -18.36 -23.85 -2.26
CA ASP A 6 -18.75 -25.26 -2.09
C ASP A 6 -18.37 -26.10 -3.31
N TYR A 7 -18.51 -25.53 -4.51
CA TYR A 7 -18.19 -26.22 -5.77
C TYR A 7 -16.71 -26.65 -5.86
N TYR A 8 -15.79 -25.78 -5.40
CA TYR A 8 -14.35 -26.05 -5.40
C TYR A 8 -13.80 -26.54 -4.06
N GLY A 9 -14.65 -26.76 -3.05
CA GLY A 9 -14.23 -27.19 -1.72
C GLY A 9 -13.43 -26.13 -0.94
N LEU A 10 -13.68 -24.85 -1.23
CA LEU A 10 -12.99 -23.73 -0.60
C LEU A 10 -13.72 -23.30 0.70
N GLN A 11 -12.96 -23.09 1.76
CA GLN A 11 -13.49 -22.64 3.04
C GLN A 11 -13.82 -21.15 3.07
N TYR A 12 -13.12 -20.34 2.25
CA TYR A 12 -13.34 -18.91 2.10
C TYR A 12 -12.85 -18.45 0.71
N GLN A 13 -13.19 -17.19 0.34
CA GLN A 13 -12.74 -16.62 -0.94
C GLN A 13 -11.24 -16.42 -0.98
N PRO A 14 -10.48 -17.18 -1.80
CA PRO A 14 -9.02 -17.08 -1.84
C PRO A 14 -8.51 -15.76 -2.45
N PHE A 15 -9.32 -15.12 -3.31
CA PHE A 15 -8.98 -13.89 -4.02
C PHE A 15 -9.98 -12.77 -3.67
N PRO A 16 -9.98 -12.22 -2.45
CA PRO A 16 -10.94 -11.20 -2.04
C PRO A 16 -10.66 -9.85 -2.71
N LEU A 17 -11.69 -8.99 -2.80
CA LEU A 17 -11.57 -7.61 -3.30
C LEU A 17 -10.68 -6.74 -2.41
N ARG A 18 -10.75 -6.98 -1.12
CA ARG A 18 -9.93 -6.32 -0.09
C ARG A 18 -9.25 -7.40 0.73
N LEU A 19 -7.96 -7.28 0.89
CA LEU A 19 -7.18 -8.21 1.70
C LEU A 19 -7.50 -7.94 3.18
N ASN A 20 -8.29 -8.83 3.79
CA ASN A 20 -8.47 -8.93 5.23
C ASN A 20 -7.59 -10.09 5.70
N ASP A 21 -6.28 -9.90 5.65
CA ASP A 21 -5.35 -10.95 6.03
C ASP A 21 -5.12 -10.97 7.55
N SER A 22 -6.03 -11.59 8.26
CA SER A 22 -5.77 -12.06 9.61
C SER A 22 -4.73 -13.19 9.58
N GLY A 23 -3.45 -12.85 9.44
CA GLY A 23 -2.34 -13.79 9.64
C GLY A 23 -1.91 -14.64 8.44
N ARG A 24 -2.44 -14.41 7.23
CA ARG A 24 -2.13 -15.21 6.01
C ARG A 24 -1.35 -14.40 4.97
N GLN A 25 -0.30 -13.75 5.43
CA GLN A 25 0.54 -12.91 4.60
C GLN A 25 1.40 -13.76 3.64
N PHE A 26 1.26 -13.52 2.34
CA PHE A 26 2.18 -14.08 1.36
C PHE A 26 3.43 -13.20 1.26
N LEU A 27 4.59 -13.78 1.57
CA LEU A 27 5.86 -13.04 1.58
C LEU A 27 6.40 -12.86 0.16
N THR A 28 6.52 -11.61 -0.27
CA THR A 28 7.13 -11.22 -1.54
C THR A 28 8.42 -10.47 -1.31
N LYS A 29 9.26 -10.37 -2.35
CA LYS A 29 10.47 -9.54 -2.30
C LYS A 29 10.14 -8.07 -2.02
N ASP A 30 9.08 -7.55 -2.64
CA ASP A 30 8.65 -6.17 -2.42
C ASP A 30 8.22 -5.92 -0.97
N LEU A 31 7.54 -6.89 -0.36
CA LEU A 31 7.14 -6.78 1.04
C LEU A 31 8.37 -6.75 1.98
N ALA A 32 9.34 -7.63 1.73
CA ALA A 32 10.58 -7.66 2.50
C ALA A 32 11.39 -6.37 2.35
N ASN A 33 11.55 -5.87 1.12
CA ASN A 33 12.25 -4.62 0.84
C ASN A 33 11.52 -3.41 1.45
N THR A 34 10.19 -3.35 1.35
CA THR A 34 9.39 -2.30 1.98
C THR A 34 9.59 -2.29 3.48
N LYS A 35 9.59 -3.47 4.13
CA LYS A 35 9.86 -3.57 5.57
C LYS A 35 11.24 -3.01 5.93
N ALA A 36 12.29 -3.36 5.17
CA ALA A 36 13.65 -2.86 5.40
C ALA A 36 13.74 -1.34 5.23
N VAL A 37 13.14 -0.80 4.16
CA VAL A 37 13.07 0.64 3.89
C VAL A 37 12.36 1.40 5.02
N LEU A 38 11.19 0.92 5.44
CA LEU A 38 10.41 1.57 6.49
C LEU A 38 11.08 1.48 7.86
N GLN A 39 11.75 0.36 8.16
CA GLN A 39 12.53 0.21 9.39
C GLN A 39 13.70 1.20 9.43
N TYR A 40 14.43 1.34 8.32
CA TYR A 40 15.50 2.33 8.21
C TYR A 40 14.96 3.76 8.38
N THR A 41 13.88 4.11 7.65
CA THR A 41 13.25 5.43 7.77
C THR A 41 12.79 5.75 9.18
N MET A 42 12.27 4.76 9.89
CA MET A 42 11.81 4.91 11.28
C MET A 42 12.98 5.17 12.22
N ASN A 43 14.10 4.48 12.04
CA ASN A 43 15.30 4.68 12.87
C ASN A 43 15.88 6.08 12.70
N GLU A 44 15.87 6.61 11.48
CA GLU A 44 16.33 7.98 11.15
C GLU A 44 15.27 9.05 11.44
N MET A 45 14.02 8.65 11.73
CA MET A 45 12.85 9.55 11.81
C MET A 45 12.70 10.43 10.56
N GLY A 46 13.11 9.93 9.40
CA GLY A 46 13.19 10.68 8.14
C GLY A 46 11.92 10.61 7.29
N ILE A 47 12.06 11.07 6.05
CA ILE A 47 11.02 10.98 5.01
C ILE A 47 11.38 9.84 4.08
N SER A 48 10.43 8.96 3.75
CA SER A 48 10.59 7.98 2.68
C SER A 48 9.49 8.03 1.65
N MET A 49 9.81 7.58 0.43
CA MET A 49 8.84 7.41 -0.65
C MET A 49 8.77 5.96 -1.07
N ILE A 50 7.55 5.40 -1.09
CA ILE A 50 7.26 4.08 -1.67
C ILE A 50 6.26 4.27 -2.79
N CYS A 51 6.67 4.01 -4.02
CA CYS A 51 5.82 4.21 -5.18
C CYS A 51 5.84 3.00 -6.12
N GLY A 52 4.89 2.93 -7.03
CA GLY A 52 4.81 1.86 -8.04
C GLY A 52 3.51 1.92 -8.82
N ASP A 53 3.29 0.96 -9.71
CA ASP A 53 2.04 0.92 -10.46
C ASP A 53 0.86 0.56 -9.56
N THR A 54 -0.31 1.04 -9.93
CA THR A 54 -1.56 0.78 -9.21
C THR A 54 -1.86 -0.71 -9.09
N GLY A 55 -2.33 -1.13 -7.91
CA GLY A 55 -2.75 -2.52 -7.67
C GLY A 55 -1.63 -3.50 -7.34
N ARG A 56 -0.37 -3.05 -7.22
CA ARG A 56 0.77 -3.91 -6.89
C ARG A 56 0.91 -4.25 -5.41
N GLY A 57 0.17 -3.58 -4.52
CA GLY A 57 0.13 -3.91 -3.09
C GLY A 57 0.89 -2.96 -2.16
N ILE A 58 1.22 -1.73 -2.62
CA ILE A 58 1.99 -0.74 -1.85
C ILE A 58 1.33 -0.45 -0.49
N SER A 59 0.07 -0.01 -0.50
CA SER A 59 -0.67 0.33 0.74
C SER A 59 -0.79 -0.88 1.67
N TYR A 60 -0.91 -2.10 1.10
CA TYR A 60 -0.93 -3.33 1.88
C TYR A 60 0.41 -3.62 2.55
N ALA A 61 1.53 -3.45 1.83
CA ALA A 61 2.87 -3.66 2.38
C ALA A 61 3.17 -2.69 3.55
N VAL A 62 2.78 -1.42 3.39
CA VAL A 62 2.90 -0.42 4.45
C VAL A 62 2.00 -0.76 5.63
N TYR A 63 0.75 -1.16 5.37
CA TYR A 63 -0.16 -1.65 6.42
C TYR A 63 0.43 -2.81 7.20
N CYS A 64 0.96 -3.84 6.52
CA CYS A 64 1.60 -4.98 7.18
C CYS A 64 2.77 -4.57 8.07
N PHE A 65 3.60 -3.63 7.62
CA PHE A 65 4.66 -3.08 8.44
C PHE A 65 4.10 -2.38 9.69
N THR A 66 3.10 -1.50 9.52
CA THR A 66 2.52 -0.77 10.65
C THR A 66 1.86 -1.68 11.68
N GLN A 67 1.28 -2.82 11.24
CA GLN A 67 0.72 -3.82 12.15
C GLN A 67 1.81 -4.60 12.92
N SER A 68 3.03 -4.65 12.43
CA SER A 68 4.15 -5.30 13.12
C SER A 68 4.82 -4.42 14.17
N LEU A 69 4.47 -3.13 14.24
CA LEU A 69 5.03 -2.18 15.20
C LEU A 69 4.34 -2.31 16.57
N ASP A 70 5.13 -2.12 17.63
CA ASP A 70 4.59 -2.00 18.98
C ASP A 70 3.87 -0.67 19.16
N GLN A 71 2.55 -0.70 19.17
CA GLN A 71 1.69 0.48 19.32
C GLN A 71 1.85 1.20 20.67
N THR A 72 2.54 0.60 21.64
CA THR A 72 2.88 1.25 22.91
C THR A 72 4.10 2.17 22.79
N GLN A 73 4.96 1.90 21.79
CA GLN A 73 6.21 2.64 21.58
C GLN A 73 6.19 3.59 20.37
N VAL A 74 5.23 3.45 19.46
CA VAL A 74 5.11 4.26 18.25
C VAL A 74 3.66 4.65 18.02
N THR A 75 3.43 5.93 17.72
CA THR A 75 2.10 6.41 17.31
C THR A 75 1.96 6.32 15.79
N VAL A 76 1.26 5.33 15.29
CA VAL A 76 1.00 5.16 13.85
C VAL A 76 -0.26 5.91 13.45
N LYS A 77 -0.16 6.74 12.41
CA LYS A 77 -1.28 7.45 11.79
C LYS A 77 -1.23 7.34 10.27
N CYS A 78 -2.38 7.23 9.65
CA CYS A 78 -2.50 7.19 8.20
C CYS A 78 -3.53 8.23 7.72
N VAL A 79 -3.16 9.02 6.72
CA VAL A 79 -4.04 9.97 6.03
C VAL A 79 -4.21 9.48 4.59
N PRO A 80 -5.36 8.88 4.27
CA PRO A 80 -5.68 8.51 2.89
C PRO A 80 -6.01 9.76 2.10
N LEU A 81 -5.23 10.03 1.05
CA LEU A 81 -5.38 11.23 0.24
C LEU A 81 -6.25 10.95 -0.99
N CYS A 82 -7.20 11.84 -1.21
CA CYS A 82 -7.91 12.03 -2.47
C CYS A 82 -7.58 13.42 -3.00
N HIS A 83 -8.27 13.91 -4.02
CA HIS A 83 -8.11 15.31 -4.44
C HIS A 83 -8.49 16.24 -3.29
N ILE A 84 -7.49 16.84 -2.67
CA ILE A 84 -7.63 17.62 -1.43
C ILE A 84 -6.96 18.99 -1.63
N CYS A 85 -7.59 20.06 -1.15
CA CYS A 85 -6.92 21.35 -1.12
C CYS A 85 -5.93 21.46 0.05
N PRO A 86 -4.91 22.34 0.00
CA PRO A 86 -3.90 22.45 1.05
C PRO A 86 -4.49 22.65 2.44
N ARG A 87 -5.50 23.53 2.57
CA ARG A 87 -6.15 23.82 3.85
C ARG A 87 -6.80 22.58 4.47
N ASP A 88 -7.46 21.78 3.64
CA ASP A 88 -8.15 20.58 4.12
C ASP A 88 -7.15 19.49 4.47
N PHE A 89 -6.02 19.38 3.75
CA PHE A 89 -4.91 18.51 4.12
C PHE A 89 -4.39 18.80 5.53
N TYR A 90 -4.05 20.06 5.82
CA TYR A 90 -3.53 20.41 7.16
C TYR A 90 -4.57 20.18 8.24
N ARG A 91 -5.83 20.53 7.99
CA ARG A 91 -6.93 20.32 8.95
C ARG A 91 -7.13 18.84 9.25
N GLU A 92 -7.16 18.01 8.20
CA GLU A 92 -7.35 16.57 8.36
C GLU A 92 -6.16 15.92 9.06
N THR A 93 -4.95 16.31 8.70
CA THR A 93 -3.74 15.80 9.35
C THR A 93 -3.70 16.19 10.83
N CYS A 94 -3.99 17.45 11.18
CA CYS A 94 -4.12 17.88 12.58
C CYS A 94 -5.14 17.00 13.33
N ARG A 95 -6.32 16.76 12.73
CA ARG A 95 -7.35 15.91 13.33
C ARG A 95 -6.87 14.48 13.57
N VAL A 96 -6.19 13.89 12.60
CA VAL A 96 -5.69 12.51 12.66
C VAL A 96 -4.61 12.32 13.72
N ILE A 97 -3.70 13.28 13.87
CA ILE A 97 -2.65 13.23 14.89
C ILE A 97 -3.10 13.74 16.26
N GLY A 98 -4.32 14.31 16.36
CA GLY A 98 -4.85 14.86 17.61
C GLY A 98 -4.30 16.24 17.97
N ALA A 99 -3.71 16.97 17.01
CA ALA A 99 -3.21 18.32 17.21
C ALA A 99 -4.35 19.35 17.17
N ALA A 100 -4.34 20.30 18.10
CA ALA A 100 -5.33 21.39 18.21
C ALA A 100 -4.71 22.72 17.77
N PRO A 101 -4.87 23.15 16.50
CA PRO A 101 -4.28 24.41 16.04
C PRO A 101 -4.96 25.61 16.72
N PRO A 102 -4.19 26.64 17.11
CA PRO A 102 -4.73 27.85 17.76
C PRO A 102 -5.52 28.74 16.80
N GLY A 103 -5.54 28.41 15.51
CA GLY A 103 -6.22 29.16 14.47
C GLY A 103 -6.39 28.37 13.19
N ARG A 104 -7.01 29.00 12.17
CA ARG A 104 -7.32 28.35 10.87
C ARG A 104 -6.30 28.70 9.78
N SER A 105 -5.24 29.43 10.09
CA SER A 105 -4.20 29.74 9.10
C SER A 105 -3.32 28.49 8.84
N ARG A 106 -2.75 28.42 7.63
CA ARG A 106 -1.78 27.36 7.26
C ARG A 106 -0.67 27.28 8.31
N GLN A 107 -0.07 28.43 8.66
CA GLN A 107 1.02 28.48 9.64
C GLN A 107 0.60 27.95 11.01
N ALA A 108 -0.58 28.29 11.50
CA ALA A 108 -1.09 27.79 12.78
C ALA A 108 -1.26 26.27 12.78
N MET A 109 -1.73 25.69 11.65
CA MET A 109 -1.87 24.24 11.51
C MET A 109 -0.51 23.53 11.41
N ILE A 110 0.45 24.07 10.64
CA ILE A 110 1.82 23.55 10.58
C ILE A 110 2.47 23.54 11.97
N THR A 111 2.37 24.65 12.70
CA THR A 111 2.92 24.77 14.06
C THR A 111 2.27 23.74 15.00
N ALA A 112 0.95 23.57 14.93
CA ALA A 112 0.24 22.58 15.75
C ALA A 112 0.66 21.14 15.41
N MET A 113 0.87 20.82 14.14
CA MET A 113 1.34 19.49 13.72
C MET A 113 2.74 19.20 14.25
N ARG A 114 3.67 20.17 14.13
CA ARG A 114 5.03 20.05 14.66
C ARG A 114 5.03 19.89 16.17
N GLN A 115 4.25 20.72 16.89
CA GLN A 115 4.12 20.61 18.34
C GLN A 115 3.55 19.25 18.75
N GLY A 116 2.49 18.78 18.09
CA GLY A 116 1.92 17.46 18.36
C GLY A 116 2.92 16.32 18.14
N ALA A 117 3.77 16.42 17.11
CA ALA A 117 4.83 15.44 16.87
C ALA A 117 5.92 15.48 17.96
N MET A 118 6.32 16.70 18.39
CA MET A 118 7.27 16.90 19.50
C MET A 118 6.73 16.33 20.82
N ASP A 119 5.47 16.57 21.12
CA ASP A 119 4.82 16.06 22.33
C ASP A 119 4.78 14.53 22.33
N LEU A 120 4.42 13.90 21.21
CA LEU A 120 4.45 12.45 21.07
C LEU A 120 5.87 11.89 21.24
N LYS A 121 6.86 12.53 20.63
CA LYS A 121 8.29 12.14 20.76
C LYS A 121 8.76 12.24 22.22
N SER A 122 8.43 13.33 22.92
CA SER A 122 8.81 13.55 24.32
C SER A 122 8.19 12.51 25.28
N HIS A 123 7.02 11.97 24.93
CA HIS A 123 6.38 10.87 25.66
C HIS A 123 6.86 9.47 25.26
N GLY A 124 7.95 9.37 24.48
CA GLY A 124 8.52 8.09 24.03
C GLY A 124 7.69 7.35 22.97
N ARG A 125 6.77 8.03 22.31
CA ARG A 125 5.88 7.47 21.29
C ARG A 125 5.92 8.27 19.98
N PRO A 126 7.09 8.35 19.30
CA PRO A 126 7.25 9.18 18.12
C PRO A 126 6.19 8.87 17.05
N LEU A 127 5.84 9.89 16.28
CA LEU A 127 4.83 9.79 15.22
C LEU A 127 5.41 9.08 13.98
N PHE A 128 4.73 8.06 13.52
CA PHE A 128 4.90 7.42 12.21
C PHE A 128 3.69 7.78 11.34
N LEU A 129 3.86 8.75 10.46
CA LEU A 129 2.78 9.29 9.62
C LEU A 129 2.86 8.73 8.21
N VAL A 130 1.79 8.08 7.75
CA VAL A 130 1.65 7.58 6.38
C VAL A 130 0.71 8.50 5.60
N LEU A 131 1.16 9.00 4.47
CA LEU A 131 0.36 9.72 3.48
C LEU A 131 0.11 8.77 2.30
N ASP A 132 -1.07 8.14 2.28
CA ASP A 132 -1.43 7.20 1.21
C ASP A 132 -2.07 7.92 0.02
N ASN A 133 -1.71 7.53 -1.19
CA ASN A 133 -2.00 8.23 -2.45
C ASN A 133 -1.37 9.64 -2.52
N ALA A 134 -0.14 9.77 -2.09
CA ALA A 134 0.59 11.05 -2.01
C ALA A 134 0.78 11.74 -3.38
N GLN A 135 0.58 11.05 -4.51
CA GLN A 135 0.50 11.67 -5.84
C GLN A 135 -0.63 12.71 -5.96
N ASN A 136 -1.62 12.69 -5.05
CA ASN A 136 -2.74 13.65 -5.03
C ASN A 136 -2.45 14.88 -4.16
N LEU A 137 -1.29 14.98 -3.52
CA LEU A 137 -0.91 16.15 -2.73
C LEU A 137 -0.76 17.40 -3.62
N PRO A 138 -1.27 18.56 -3.20
CA PRO A 138 -0.94 19.83 -3.84
C PRO A 138 0.56 20.16 -3.71
N ASP A 139 1.13 20.86 -4.70
CA ASP A 139 2.56 21.21 -4.69
C ASP A 139 2.95 22.03 -3.46
N LEU A 140 2.08 22.96 -3.03
CA LEU A 140 2.29 23.72 -1.80
C LEU A 140 2.50 22.82 -0.58
N VAL A 141 1.81 21.69 -0.51
CA VAL A 141 1.97 20.72 0.59
C VAL A 141 3.30 19.97 0.45
N LEU A 142 3.67 19.54 -0.78
CA LEU A 142 4.96 18.89 -1.02
C LEU A 142 6.13 19.76 -0.56
N TRP A 143 6.06 21.07 -0.81
CA TRP A 143 7.09 22.03 -0.38
C TRP A 143 7.18 22.17 1.15
N ASP A 144 6.07 21.96 1.85
CA ASP A 144 6.04 22.09 3.31
C ASP A 144 6.49 20.82 4.05
N LEU A 145 6.53 19.65 3.38
CA LEU A 145 6.76 18.37 4.07
C LEU A 145 8.08 18.34 4.84
N VAL A 146 9.15 18.90 4.27
CA VAL A 146 10.46 18.97 4.95
C VAL A 146 10.36 19.83 6.21
N ALA A 147 9.73 21.00 6.10
CA ALA A 147 9.54 21.89 7.25
C ALA A 147 8.61 21.29 8.32
N LEU A 148 7.66 20.44 7.93
CA LEU A 148 6.77 19.74 8.85
C LEU A 148 7.48 18.66 9.66
N THR A 149 8.48 18.01 9.08
CA THR A 149 9.17 16.86 9.70
C THR A 149 10.40 17.26 10.49
N SER A 150 10.95 18.46 10.29
CA SER A 150 12.18 18.91 10.94
C SER A 150 11.93 19.90 12.10
N SER A 151 12.84 19.90 13.08
CA SER A 151 12.89 20.90 14.16
C SER A 151 13.32 22.27 13.62
N ASP A 152 13.28 23.29 14.49
CA ASP A 152 13.87 24.58 14.18
C ASP A 152 15.36 24.42 13.86
N PHE A 153 15.81 25.12 12.83
CA PHE A 153 17.16 24.98 12.24
C PHE A 153 17.45 23.63 11.55
N GLY A 154 16.47 22.70 11.44
CA GLY A 154 16.68 21.41 10.75
C GLY A 154 17.66 20.46 11.43
N LEU A 155 17.93 20.63 12.72
CA LEU A 155 18.92 19.82 13.45
C LEU A 155 18.40 18.44 13.85
N GLU A 156 17.09 18.29 13.96
CA GLU A 156 16.44 17.02 14.34
C GLU A 156 15.18 16.76 13.53
N ASN A 157 14.91 15.51 13.29
CA ASN A 157 13.63 15.06 12.76
C ASN A 157 12.61 14.86 13.90
N LEU A 158 11.39 15.33 13.68
CA LEU A 158 10.30 15.29 14.68
C LEU A 158 9.44 14.03 14.55
N MET A 159 9.37 13.47 13.34
CA MET A 159 8.50 12.34 13.04
C MET A 159 9.04 11.54 11.84
N THR A 160 8.59 10.32 11.70
CA THR A 160 8.75 9.54 10.48
C THR A 160 7.62 9.85 9.52
N LEU A 161 7.93 10.18 8.28
CA LEU A 161 6.94 10.44 7.22
C LEU A 161 7.12 9.45 6.07
N VAL A 162 6.04 8.79 5.69
CA VAL A 162 6.02 7.83 4.57
C VAL A 162 5.07 8.32 3.50
N LEU A 163 5.59 8.58 2.31
CA LEU A 163 4.83 8.96 1.13
C LEU A 163 4.56 7.70 0.30
N CYS A 164 3.31 7.27 0.21
CA CYS A 164 2.89 6.14 -0.61
C CYS A 164 2.13 6.63 -1.82
N GLY A 165 2.44 6.12 -3.01
CA GLY A 165 1.72 6.57 -4.21
C GLY A 165 2.05 5.82 -5.48
N THR A 166 1.51 6.32 -6.58
CA THR A 166 1.83 5.85 -7.93
C THR A 166 3.21 6.35 -8.38
N LYS A 167 3.68 5.87 -9.53
CA LYS A 167 4.92 6.38 -10.15
C LYS A 167 4.87 7.89 -10.44
N ASP A 168 3.67 8.46 -10.59
CA ASP A 168 3.51 9.91 -10.77
C ASP A 168 4.08 10.70 -9.58
N LEU A 169 3.98 10.15 -8.35
CA LEU A 169 4.60 10.75 -7.18
C LEU A 169 6.13 10.89 -7.37
N LYS A 170 6.78 9.84 -7.87
CA LYS A 170 8.22 9.88 -8.15
C LYS A 170 8.57 10.96 -9.17
N TYR A 171 7.83 11.01 -10.29
CA TYR A 171 8.07 12.03 -11.32
C TYR A 171 7.86 13.45 -10.77
N ARG A 172 6.84 13.67 -9.95
CA ARG A 172 6.60 14.97 -9.32
C ARG A 172 7.71 15.36 -8.36
N ILE A 173 8.19 14.44 -7.51
CA ILE A 173 9.28 14.75 -6.57
C ILE A 173 10.59 15.08 -7.32
N GLN A 174 10.83 14.48 -8.48
CA GLN A 174 12.00 14.74 -9.29
C GLN A 174 11.95 16.06 -10.10
N LEU A 175 10.87 16.81 -10.02
CA LEU A 175 10.80 18.13 -10.65
C LEU A 175 11.68 19.15 -9.90
N PRO A 176 12.34 20.10 -10.59
CA PRO A 176 13.25 21.08 -9.97
C PRO A 176 12.63 21.85 -8.79
N GLU A 177 11.35 22.15 -8.85
CA GLU A 177 10.60 22.81 -7.77
C GLU A 177 10.48 22.00 -6.49
N ASN A 178 10.68 20.68 -6.55
CA ASN A 178 10.59 19.75 -5.43
C ASN A 178 11.98 19.24 -4.98
N GLN A 179 13.08 19.79 -5.50
CA GLN A 179 14.45 19.38 -5.20
C GLN A 179 14.71 19.29 -3.69
N ASN A 180 14.23 20.26 -2.91
CA ASN A 180 14.38 20.23 -1.45
C ASN A 180 13.76 18.99 -0.81
N LEU A 181 12.61 18.51 -1.29
CA LEU A 181 12.00 17.28 -0.79
C LEU A 181 12.80 16.05 -1.27
N GLU A 182 13.24 16.03 -2.53
CA GLU A 182 14.03 14.93 -3.08
C GLU A 182 15.32 14.71 -2.30
N GLU A 183 16.06 15.77 -2.01
CA GLU A 183 17.32 15.74 -1.24
C GLU A 183 17.13 15.33 0.22
N ASN A 184 15.95 15.56 0.80
CA ASN A 184 15.63 15.20 2.18
C ASN A 184 14.94 13.83 2.32
N LEU A 185 14.80 13.06 1.22
CA LEU A 185 14.36 11.68 1.32
C LEU A 185 15.47 10.82 1.94
N ALA A 186 15.22 10.25 3.11
CA ALA A 186 16.13 9.28 3.72
C ALA A 186 16.29 8.04 2.84
N THR A 187 15.22 7.62 2.17
CA THR A 187 15.23 6.50 1.23
C THR A 187 13.99 6.50 0.33
N HIS A 188 14.08 5.76 -0.77
CA HIS A 188 12.91 5.51 -1.62
C HIS A 188 12.91 4.07 -2.14
N TYR A 189 11.71 3.57 -2.44
CA TYR A 189 11.54 2.24 -3.02
C TYR A 189 10.49 2.26 -4.13
N VAL A 190 10.84 1.63 -5.26
CA VAL A 190 9.90 1.43 -6.38
C VAL A 190 9.38 0.00 -6.35
N PHE A 191 8.13 -0.14 -5.98
CA PHE A 191 7.42 -1.39 -5.87
C PHE A 191 7.21 -2.02 -7.26
N LYS A 192 7.66 -3.24 -7.44
CA LYS A 192 7.64 -3.93 -8.74
C LYS A 192 6.39 -4.77 -8.97
N GLY A 193 5.73 -5.21 -7.90
CA GLY A 193 4.68 -6.21 -7.93
C GLY A 193 5.23 -7.64 -7.98
N LEU A 194 4.36 -8.61 -8.14
CA LEU A 194 4.76 -10.01 -8.20
C LEU A 194 5.61 -10.28 -9.44
N SER A 195 6.69 -11.02 -9.29
CA SER A 195 7.39 -11.64 -10.40
C SER A 195 6.55 -12.79 -10.97
N GLU A 196 6.95 -13.32 -12.14
CA GLU A 196 6.28 -14.48 -12.75
C GLU A 196 6.22 -15.68 -11.77
N LYS A 197 7.35 -16.00 -11.14
CA LYS A 197 7.41 -17.06 -10.14
C LYS A 197 6.53 -16.76 -8.92
N GLU A 198 6.61 -15.55 -8.36
CA GLU A 198 5.78 -15.16 -7.22
C GLU A 198 4.30 -15.15 -7.57
N THR A 199 3.91 -14.90 -8.84
CA THR A 199 2.51 -14.97 -9.29
C THR A 199 1.97 -16.39 -9.16
N LYS A 200 2.71 -17.39 -9.64
CA LYS A 200 2.34 -18.80 -9.52
C LYS A 200 2.27 -19.25 -8.06
N ASP A 201 3.32 -18.95 -7.30
CA ASP A 201 3.41 -19.31 -5.88
C ASP A 201 2.29 -18.65 -5.06
N TYR A 202 1.94 -17.39 -5.38
CA TYR A 202 0.84 -16.67 -4.75
C TYR A 202 -0.51 -17.36 -5.01
N VAL A 203 -0.81 -17.70 -6.26
CA VAL A 203 -2.09 -18.35 -6.61
C VAL A 203 -2.21 -19.71 -5.93
N LYS A 204 -1.17 -20.56 -6.01
CA LYS A 204 -1.14 -21.86 -5.32
C LYS A 204 -1.31 -21.70 -3.82
N ASN A 205 -0.58 -20.79 -3.20
CA ASN A 205 -0.68 -20.51 -1.76
C ASN A 205 -2.09 -20.05 -1.35
N ARG A 206 -2.73 -19.16 -2.13
CA ARG A 206 -4.07 -18.65 -1.82
C ARG A 206 -5.13 -19.75 -1.89
N ILE A 207 -5.04 -20.63 -2.90
CA ILE A 207 -5.97 -21.75 -3.08
C ILE A 207 -5.81 -22.77 -1.95
N THR A 208 -4.59 -23.22 -1.69
CA THR A 208 -4.30 -24.23 -0.65
C THR A 208 -4.63 -23.71 0.75
N SER A 209 -4.32 -22.45 1.03
CA SER A 209 -4.70 -21.79 2.30
C SER A 209 -6.22 -21.73 2.50
N ALA A 210 -6.98 -21.66 1.42
CA ALA A 210 -8.45 -21.70 1.47
C ALA A 210 -9.02 -23.14 1.51
N GLY A 211 -8.17 -24.16 1.61
CA GLY A 211 -8.59 -25.57 1.65
C GLY A 211 -8.82 -26.18 0.26
N GLY A 212 -8.53 -25.42 -0.82
CA GLY A 212 -8.67 -25.92 -2.18
C GLY A 212 -7.55 -26.85 -2.61
N ARG A 213 -7.76 -27.58 -3.70
CA ARG A 213 -6.78 -28.48 -4.26
C ARG A 213 -5.64 -27.67 -4.93
N GLU A 214 -4.41 -28.10 -4.79
CA GLU A 214 -3.24 -27.43 -5.38
C GLU A 214 -3.31 -27.41 -6.94
N ASP A 215 -3.89 -28.44 -7.54
CA ASP A 215 -4.09 -28.62 -8.97
C ASP A 215 -5.40 -27.96 -9.50
N LEU A 216 -6.03 -27.08 -8.74
CA LEU A 216 -7.26 -26.38 -9.15
C LEU A 216 -7.05 -25.48 -10.37
N VAL A 217 -5.83 -24.97 -10.57
CA VAL A 217 -5.43 -24.17 -11.73
C VAL A 217 -4.38 -24.94 -12.52
N SER A 218 -4.62 -25.14 -13.82
CA SER A 218 -3.68 -25.88 -14.68
C SER A 218 -2.31 -25.18 -14.76
N GLU A 219 -1.23 -25.93 -14.95
CA GLU A 219 0.12 -25.36 -15.06
C GLU A 219 0.22 -24.37 -16.24
N GLU A 220 -0.43 -24.70 -17.39
CA GLU A 220 -0.51 -23.81 -18.53
C GLU A 220 -1.19 -22.48 -18.18
N SER A 221 -2.25 -22.54 -17.37
CA SER A 221 -2.95 -21.36 -16.85
C SER A 221 -2.05 -20.54 -15.94
N LEU A 222 -1.32 -21.17 -15.03
CA LEU A 222 -0.38 -20.51 -14.12
C LEU A 222 0.75 -19.81 -14.91
N ASP A 223 1.23 -20.39 -16.01
CA ASP A 223 2.26 -19.82 -16.88
C ASP A 223 1.82 -18.51 -17.56
N THR A 224 0.54 -18.39 -17.85
CA THR A 224 -0.02 -17.22 -18.56
C THR A 224 -0.52 -16.13 -17.61
N LEU A 225 -0.75 -16.43 -16.33
CA LEU A 225 -1.35 -15.51 -15.37
C LEU A 225 -0.57 -14.21 -15.17
N TYR A 226 0.77 -14.27 -15.22
CA TYR A 226 1.60 -13.08 -15.07
C TYR A 226 1.28 -12.03 -16.16
N GLU A 227 1.19 -12.44 -17.42
CA GLU A 227 0.84 -11.55 -18.53
C GLU A 227 -0.63 -11.09 -18.43
N LEU A 228 -1.55 -12.00 -18.13
CA LEU A 228 -2.98 -11.70 -18.03
C LEU A 228 -3.34 -10.81 -16.85
N SER A 229 -2.50 -10.73 -15.81
CA SER A 229 -2.69 -9.91 -14.63
C SER A 229 -1.88 -8.61 -14.63
N CYS A 230 -1.63 -8.03 -15.79
CA CYS A 230 -0.85 -6.78 -15.92
C CYS A 230 0.54 -6.87 -15.28
N ARG A 231 1.24 -7.98 -15.51
CA ARG A 231 2.64 -8.20 -15.12
C ARG A 231 2.93 -7.86 -13.65
N GLY A 232 2.24 -8.61 -12.76
CA GLY A 232 2.49 -8.54 -11.32
C GLY A 232 1.55 -7.64 -10.53
N SER A 233 0.42 -7.22 -11.09
CA SER A 233 -0.63 -6.54 -10.35
C SER A 233 -1.44 -7.53 -9.50
N ILE A 234 -1.27 -7.50 -8.19
CA ILE A 234 -2.02 -8.36 -7.25
C ILE A 234 -3.53 -8.10 -7.36
N ARG A 235 -3.93 -6.84 -7.55
CA ARG A 235 -5.34 -6.48 -7.72
C ARG A 235 -5.94 -7.14 -8.97
N GLU A 236 -5.27 -7.05 -10.10
CA GLU A 236 -5.74 -7.64 -11.35
C GLU A 236 -5.72 -9.18 -11.28
N LEU A 237 -4.67 -9.75 -10.70
CA LEU A 237 -4.58 -11.19 -10.46
C LEU A 237 -5.76 -11.70 -9.62
N ASN A 238 -6.04 -11.04 -8.48
CA ASN A 238 -7.18 -11.41 -7.64
C ASN A 238 -8.51 -11.28 -8.37
N ASN A 239 -8.65 -10.24 -9.16
CA ASN A 239 -9.87 -10.02 -9.95
C ASN A 239 -10.04 -11.09 -11.03
N VAL A 240 -9.00 -11.39 -11.81
CA VAL A 240 -9.04 -12.44 -12.85
C VAL A 240 -9.37 -13.79 -12.21
N MET A 241 -8.66 -14.17 -11.15
CA MET A 241 -8.87 -15.47 -10.49
C MET A 241 -10.26 -15.60 -9.87
N ARG A 242 -10.79 -14.54 -9.25
CA ARG A 242 -12.16 -14.55 -8.73
C ARG A 242 -13.21 -14.74 -9.82
N THR A 243 -13.03 -14.04 -10.96
CA THR A 243 -13.92 -14.16 -12.11
C THR A 243 -13.79 -15.56 -12.75
N ALA A 244 -12.57 -16.11 -12.84
CA ALA A 244 -12.32 -17.45 -13.35
C ALA A 244 -13.01 -18.53 -12.49
N LEU A 245 -12.93 -18.44 -11.16
CA LEU A 245 -13.65 -19.34 -10.26
C LEU A 245 -15.17 -19.26 -10.48
N MET A 246 -15.72 -18.06 -10.68
CA MET A 246 -17.14 -17.87 -10.95
C MET A 246 -17.55 -18.51 -12.28
N ILE A 247 -16.85 -18.18 -13.36
CA ILE A 247 -17.15 -18.73 -14.70
C ILE A 247 -16.97 -20.24 -14.74
N GLY A 248 -15.86 -20.75 -14.20
CA GLY A 248 -15.57 -22.19 -14.16
C GLY A 248 -16.64 -22.98 -13.41
N SER A 249 -17.11 -22.48 -12.26
CA SER A 249 -18.20 -23.13 -11.51
C SER A 249 -19.52 -23.15 -12.29
N GLN A 250 -19.85 -22.06 -12.99
CA GLN A 250 -21.06 -21.99 -13.83
C GLN A 250 -20.99 -22.93 -15.05
N ALA A 251 -19.79 -23.10 -15.62
CA ALA A 251 -19.53 -24.00 -16.73
C ALA A 251 -19.31 -25.48 -16.30
N GLY A 252 -19.40 -25.78 -15.00
CA GLY A 252 -19.17 -27.14 -14.49
C GLY A 252 -17.71 -27.62 -14.58
N ARG A 253 -16.75 -26.71 -14.74
CA ARG A 253 -15.32 -27.02 -14.83
C ARG A 253 -14.72 -27.26 -13.45
N LYS A 254 -14.10 -28.41 -13.23
CA LYS A 254 -13.44 -28.76 -11.96
C LYS A 254 -12.04 -28.17 -11.83
N GLU A 255 -11.51 -27.67 -12.91
CA GLU A 255 -10.18 -27.07 -13.05
C GLU A 255 -10.31 -25.74 -13.78
N ILE A 256 -9.49 -24.78 -13.42
CA ILE A 256 -9.35 -23.48 -14.09
C ILE A 256 -8.29 -23.63 -15.18
N ASP A 257 -8.74 -23.95 -16.36
CA ASP A 257 -7.91 -24.06 -17.56
C ASP A 257 -7.75 -22.70 -18.27
N LEU A 258 -6.93 -22.69 -19.33
CA LEU A 258 -6.64 -21.47 -20.09
C LEU A 258 -7.88 -20.87 -20.77
N GLU A 259 -8.86 -21.71 -21.15
CA GLU A 259 -10.13 -21.26 -21.75
C GLU A 259 -10.93 -20.44 -20.73
N VAL A 260 -11.09 -20.96 -19.51
CA VAL A 260 -11.78 -20.28 -18.41
C VAL A 260 -11.06 -18.98 -18.03
N LEU A 261 -9.71 -18.97 -18.00
CA LEU A 261 -8.95 -17.74 -17.72
C LEU A 261 -9.14 -16.66 -18.78
N ARG A 262 -9.09 -17.03 -20.05
CA ARG A 262 -9.33 -16.09 -21.16
C ARG A 262 -10.74 -15.52 -21.10
N ALA A 263 -11.75 -16.35 -20.87
CA ALA A 263 -13.12 -15.91 -20.67
C ALA A 263 -13.24 -14.93 -19.46
N ALA A 264 -12.51 -15.20 -18.38
CA ALA A 264 -12.50 -14.31 -17.22
C ALA A 264 -11.89 -12.94 -17.54
N VAL A 265 -10.82 -12.89 -18.32
CA VAL A 265 -10.19 -11.63 -18.76
C VAL A 265 -11.10 -10.85 -19.70
N GLU A 266 -11.74 -11.52 -20.65
CA GLU A 266 -12.68 -10.89 -21.57
C GLU A 266 -13.90 -10.31 -20.85
N HIS A 267 -14.50 -11.06 -19.93
CA HIS A 267 -15.63 -10.61 -19.12
C HIS A 267 -15.32 -9.34 -18.34
N ARG A 268 -14.05 -9.05 -18.06
CA ARG A 268 -13.62 -7.88 -17.29
C ARG A 268 -13.30 -6.64 -18.14
N LYS A 269 -13.23 -6.77 -19.46
CA LYS A 269 -13.00 -5.63 -20.37
C LYS A 269 -14.27 -4.81 -20.65
N LEU A 270 -15.42 -5.24 -20.08
CA LEU A 270 -16.71 -4.52 -20.08
C LEU A 270 -16.81 -3.61 -18.86
#